data_f5b7b268bb5b64c1900340951ec2e4e9
#
_entry.id   f5b7b268bb5b64c1900340951ec2e4e9
#
_cell.length_a   1.000
_cell.length_b   1.000
_cell.length_c   1.000
_cell.angle_alpha   90.00
_cell.angle_beta   90.00
_cell.angle_gamma   90.00
#
_symmetry.space_group_name_H-M   'P 1'
#
loop_
_entity.id
_entity.type
_entity.pdbx_description
1 polymer ?
#
loop_
_entity_poly.entity_id
_entity_poly.type
_entity_poly.pdbx_seq_one_letter_code
_entity_poly.pdbx_strand_id
1 'polypeptide(L)'
;GGFTALSESMPAREINALLNEYFSYIAHIVDACHGHIDKYIGDCVMAVFGVPEADSQHAQHALECAALIQYMVETLNRRRHARGQVVLMFHVGINSGAMLAGNIGAADRMDYTVMGKEVNVAARLSSSAKPGQILLSGATYDAIRKTGPVQCRQHGKITLRGTTQPLMTYSAVLDRTTHEDLIRSRLTPLLMDPGANS
;
A
#
# COMPACT_ATOMS: atom_id res chain seq x y z
N GLY A 1 13.49 -3.77 -5.39
CA GLY A 1 14.72 -4.33 -5.95
C GLY A 1 14.52 -5.28 -7.14
N GLY A 2 13.35 -5.84 -7.35
CA GLY A 2 13.08 -6.74 -8.48
C GLY A 2 12.64 -6.05 -9.77
N PHE A 3 12.03 -4.89 -9.66
CA PHE A 3 11.46 -4.18 -10.82
C PHE A 3 12.55 -3.64 -11.78
N THR A 4 13.64 -3.12 -11.26
CA THR A 4 14.76 -2.61 -12.09
C THR A 4 15.36 -3.73 -12.96
N ALA A 5 15.61 -4.91 -12.38
CA ALA A 5 16.10 -6.06 -13.14
C ALA A 5 15.05 -6.56 -14.17
N LEU A 6 13.77 -6.48 -13.83
CA LEU A 6 12.69 -6.84 -14.74
C LEU A 6 12.61 -5.86 -15.92
N SER A 7 12.78 -4.55 -15.67
CA SER A 7 12.75 -3.51 -16.72
C SER A 7 13.91 -3.60 -17.71
N GLU A 8 15.00 -4.26 -17.35
CA GLU A 8 16.14 -4.53 -18.24
C GLU A 8 15.92 -5.76 -19.15
N SER A 9 15.04 -6.68 -18.73
CA SER A 9 14.86 -7.97 -19.39
C SER A 9 13.55 -8.14 -20.15
N MET A 10 12.59 -7.22 -19.97
CA MET A 10 11.24 -7.33 -20.53
C MET A 10 10.89 -6.09 -21.37
N PRO A 11 10.15 -6.24 -22.51
CA PRO A 11 9.67 -5.11 -23.29
C PRO A 11 8.78 -4.16 -22.47
N ALA A 12 8.95 -2.84 -22.65
CA ALA A 12 8.22 -1.82 -21.88
C ALA A 12 6.69 -1.99 -21.94
N ARG A 13 6.15 -2.44 -23.08
CA ARG A 13 4.71 -2.71 -23.24
C ARG A 13 4.22 -3.82 -22.31
N GLU A 14 5.01 -4.88 -22.15
CA GLU A 14 4.67 -6.02 -21.28
C GLU A 14 4.77 -5.64 -19.82
N ILE A 15 5.78 -4.81 -19.45
CA ILE A 15 5.92 -4.25 -18.10
C ILE A 15 4.72 -3.38 -17.75
N ASN A 16 4.29 -2.50 -18.66
CA ASN A 16 3.12 -1.65 -18.44
C ASN A 16 1.84 -2.48 -18.26
N ALA A 17 1.64 -3.50 -19.10
CA ALA A 17 0.49 -4.40 -18.97
C ALA A 17 0.50 -5.15 -17.63
N LEU A 18 1.68 -5.63 -17.22
CA LEU A 18 1.89 -6.30 -15.94
C LEU A 18 1.58 -5.39 -14.76
N LEU A 19 2.13 -4.16 -14.73
CA LEU A 19 1.86 -3.20 -13.67
C LEU A 19 0.39 -2.81 -13.61
N ASN A 20 -0.23 -2.53 -14.77
CA ASN A 20 -1.63 -2.13 -14.84
C ASN A 20 -2.57 -3.20 -14.29
N GLU A 21 -2.27 -4.49 -14.50
CA GLU A 21 -3.04 -5.60 -13.91
C GLU A 21 -3.04 -5.50 -12.37
N TYR A 22 -1.87 -5.35 -11.73
CA TYR A 22 -1.81 -5.23 -10.26
C TYR A 22 -2.38 -3.90 -9.77
N PHE A 23 -2.12 -2.80 -10.45
CA PHE A 23 -2.58 -1.46 -10.07
C PHE A 23 -4.10 -1.34 -10.12
N SER A 24 -4.76 -2.01 -11.08
CA SER A 24 -6.22 -2.06 -11.14
C SER A 24 -6.80 -2.70 -9.88
N TYR A 25 -6.29 -3.84 -9.45
CA TYR A 25 -6.73 -4.45 -8.19
C TYR A 25 -6.39 -3.61 -6.97
N ILE A 26 -5.19 -3.00 -6.93
CA ILE A 26 -4.79 -2.12 -5.82
C ILE A 26 -5.75 -0.94 -5.72
N ALA A 27 -6.12 -0.31 -6.83
CA ALA A 27 -7.04 0.83 -6.83
C ALA A 27 -8.41 0.45 -6.25
N HIS A 28 -8.99 -0.67 -6.69
CA HIS A 28 -10.27 -1.16 -6.16
C HIS A 28 -10.19 -1.52 -4.66
N ILE A 29 -9.08 -2.11 -4.20
CA ILE A 29 -8.89 -2.43 -2.78
C ILE A 29 -8.76 -1.15 -1.94
N VAL A 30 -8.03 -0.14 -2.43
CA VAL A 30 -7.88 1.16 -1.77
C VAL A 30 -9.24 1.82 -1.60
N ASP A 31 -10.05 1.87 -2.66
CA ASP A 31 -11.42 2.43 -2.63
C ASP A 31 -12.32 1.65 -1.66
N ALA A 32 -12.32 0.31 -1.73
CA ALA A 32 -13.08 -0.55 -0.82
C ALA A 32 -12.67 -0.40 0.65
N CYS A 33 -11.48 0.11 0.93
CA CYS A 33 -10.97 0.41 2.27
C CYS A 33 -11.08 1.91 2.65
N HIS A 34 -11.92 2.68 1.97
CA HIS A 34 -12.10 4.12 2.23
C HIS A 34 -10.83 4.95 2.04
N GLY A 35 -9.90 4.49 1.21
CA GLY A 35 -8.71 5.20 0.81
C GLY A 35 -8.91 5.92 -0.53
N HIS A 36 -7.92 6.73 -0.88
CA HIS A 36 -7.85 7.41 -2.17
C HIS A 36 -6.47 7.21 -2.77
N ILE A 37 -6.39 6.87 -4.06
CA ILE A 37 -5.12 6.87 -4.78
C ILE A 37 -4.71 8.31 -5.04
N ASP A 38 -3.59 8.72 -4.47
CA ASP A 38 -3.03 10.05 -4.70
C ASP A 38 -2.31 10.10 -6.06
N LYS A 39 -1.39 9.18 -6.28
CA LYS A 39 -0.67 9.07 -7.56
C LYS A 39 0.08 7.74 -7.73
N TYR A 40 0.45 7.47 -8.97
CA TYR A 40 1.39 6.43 -9.35
C TYR A 40 2.77 7.05 -9.61
N ILE A 41 3.82 6.46 -9.04
CA ILE A 41 5.21 6.94 -9.16
C ILE A 41 6.07 5.78 -9.63
N GLY A 42 6.17 5.58 -10.94
CA GLY A 42 6.81 4.40 -11.52
C GLY A 42 6.09 3.12 -11.13
N ASP A 43 6.77 2.23 -10.42
CA ASP A 43 6.22 0.97 -9.89
C ASP A 43 5.60 1.12 -8.48
N CYS A 44 5.48 2.34 -7.98
CA CYS A 44 4.93 2.63 -6.65
C CYS A 44 3.54 3.25 -6.75
N VAL A 45 2.67 2.89 -5.81
CA VAL A 45 1.34 3.50 -5.62
C VAL A 45 1.34 4.26 -4.30
N MET A 46 0.94 5.51 -4.33
CA MET A 46 0.68 6.33 -3.15
C MET A 46 -0.82 6.40 -2.91
N ALA A 47 -1.26 5.94 -1.75
CA ALA A 47 -2.63 6.03 -1.30
C ALA A 47 -2.71 6.81 0.02
N VAL A 48 -3.80 7.53 0.22
CA VAL A 48 -4.07 8.34 1.41
C VAL A 48 -5.41 7.96 2.03
N PHE A 49 -5.50 8.10 3.35
CA PHE A 49 -6.68 7.75 4.13
C PHE A 49 -7.02 8.89 5.09
N GLY A 50 -8.32 9.17 5.29
CA GLY A 50 -8.77 10.27 6.12
C GLY A 50 -8.75 11.64 5.43
N VAL A 51 -8.66 11.66 4.10
CA VAL A 51 -8.81 12.84 3.24
C VAL A 51 -9.53 12.43 1.96
N PRO A 52 -10.33 13.33 1.33
CA PRO A 52 -10.68 14.69 1.79
C PRO A 52 -11.60 14.69 3.00
N GLU A 53 -12.32 13.61 3.24
CA GLU A 53 -13.20 13.44 4.38
C GLU A 53 -12.45 12.91 5.59
N ALA A 54 -12.73 13.51 6.76
CA ALA A 54 -12.09 13.07 8.00
C ALA A 54 -12.59 11.67 8.40
N ASP A 55 -11.67 10.74 8.61
CA ASP A 55 -11.95 9.39 9.05
C ASP A 55 -11.15 9.06 10.31
N SER A 56 -11.83 8.82 11.42
CA SER A 56 -11.19 8.45 12.68
C SER A 56 -10.53 7.07 12.67
N GLN A 57 -10.91 6.21 11.71
CA GLN A 57 -10.37 4.86 11.52
C GLN A 57 -9.34 4.78 10.37
N HIS A 58 -8.92 5.92 9.81
CA HIS A 58 -8.00 5.99 8.66
C HIS A 58 -6.78 5.07 8.77
N ALA A 59 -6.18 4.97 9.96
CA ALA A 59 -4.99 4.13 10.18
C ALA A 59 -5.34 2.63 10.13
N GLN A 60 -6.49 2.23 10.68
CA GLN A 60 -7.01 0.86 10.62
C GLN A 60 -7.33 0.49 9.17
N HIS A 61 -8.05 1.36 8.45
CA HIS A 61 -8.39 1.14 7.04
C HIS A 61 -7.14 1.02 6.16
N ALA A 62 -6.10 1.81 6.43
CA ALA A 62 -4.82 1.71 5.73
C ALA A 62 -4.13 0.34 5.99
N LEU A 63 -4.18 -0.17 7.22
CA LEU A 63 -3.62 -1.48 7.54
C LEU A 63 -4.41 -2.62 6.89
N GLU A 64 -5.74 -2.58 6.93
CA GLU A 64 -6.62 -3.54 6.27
C GLU A 64 -6.40 -3.55 4.76
N CYS A 65 -6.32 -2.37 4.14
CA CYS A 65 -5.98 -2.22 2.74
C CYS A 65 -4.65 -2.88 2.39
N ALA A 66 -3.60 -2.60 3.17
CA ALA A 66 -2.28 -3.20 2.95
C ALA A 66 -2.31 -4.73 3.09
N ALA A 67 -3.06 -5.28 4.05
CA ALA A 67 -3.23 -6.72 4.20
C ALA A 67 -3.96 -7.34 2.99
N LEU A 68 -5.06 -6.73 2.54
CA LEU A 68 -5.79 -7.18 1.35
C LEU A 68 -4.94 -7.14 0.08
N ILE A 69 -4.11 -6.09 -0.08
CA ILE A 69 -3.17 -6.00 -1.21
C ILE A 69 -2.20 -7.19 -1.17
N GLN A 70 -1.63 -7.55 -0.02
CA GLN A 70 -0.72 -8.69 0.07
C GLN A 70 -1.42 -10.02 -0.26
N TYR A 71 -2.66 -10.24 0.19
CA TYR A 71 -3.43 -11.43 -0.15
C TYR A 71 -3.82 -11.50 -1.63
N MET A 72 -4.15 -10.34 -2.23
CA MET A 72 -4.38 -10.23 -3.67
C MET A 72 -3.12 -10.59 -4.45
N VAL A 73 -1.98 -9.98 -4.10
CA VAL A 73 -0.67 -10.24 -4.75
C VAL A 73 -0.32 -11.72 -4.65
N GLU A 74 -0.44 -12.34 -3.49
CA GLU A 74 -0.21 -13.78 -3.31
C GLU A 74 -1.11 -14.61 -4.23
N THR A 75 -2.39 -14.25 -4.35
CA THR A 75 -3.35 -14.97 -5.17
C THR A 75 -3.06 -14.81 -6.67
N LEU A 76 -2.77 -13.59 -7.13
CA LEU A 76 -2.38 -13.33 -8.51
C LEU A 76 -1.06 -14.05 -8.85
N ASN A 77 -0.07 -13.95 -7.98
CA ASN A 77 1.23 -14.59 -8.18
C ASN A 77 1.09 -16.11 -8.32
N ARG A 78 0.24 -16.76 -7.53
CA ARG A 78 -0.04 -18.20 -7.70
C ARG A 78 -0.65 -18.51 -9.05
N ARG A 79 -1.63 -17.71 -9.52
CA ARG A 79 -2.26 -17.88 -10.82
C ARG A 79 -1.27 -17.68 -11.98
N ARG A 80 -0.44 -16.64 -11.88
CA ARG A 80 0.59 -16.30 -12.87
C ARG A 80 1.70 -17.36 -12.92
N HIS A 81 2.19 -17.77 -11.76
CA HIS A 81 3.22 -18.82 -11.65
C HIS A 81 2.75 -20.14 -12.28
N ALA A 82 1.50 -20.54 -12.05
CA ALA A 82 0.93 -21.74 -12.67
C ALA A 82 0.87 -21.69 -14.21
N ARG A 83 0.96 -20.47 -14.79
CA ARG A 83 1.00 -20.21 -16.23
C ARG A 83 2.42 -19.92 -16.75
N GLY A 84 3.45 -20.05 -15.92
CA GLY A 84 4.83 -19.69 -16.27
C GLY A 84 5.06 -18.20 -16.51
N GLN A 85 4.18 -17.33 -15.97
CA GLN A 85 4.25 -15.89 -16.16
C GLN A 85 5.04 -15.21 -15.05
N VAL A 86 5.59 -14.03 -15.36
CA VAL A 86 6.32 -13.20 -14.40
C VAL A 86 5.40 -12.76 -13.26
N VAL A 87 5.93 -12.73 -12.04
CA VAL A 87 5.23 -12.32 -10.82
C VAL A 87 5.89 -11.07 -10.22
N LEU A 88 5.09 -10.26 -9.52
CA LEU A 88 5.57 -9.09 -8.79
C LEU A 88 5.44 -9.28 -7.28
N MET A 89 6.37 -8.67 -6.55
CA MET A 89 6.34 -8.63 -5.09
C MET A 89 6.23 -7.19 -4.64
N PHE A 90 5.23 -6.91 -3.83
CA PHE A 90 5.02 -5.59 -3.26
C PHE A 90 5.44 -5.56 -1.79
N HIS A 91 5.82 -4.39 -1.34
CA HIS A 91 6.04 -4.08 0.08
C HIS A 91 5.34 -2.77 0.39
N VAL A 92 4.92 -2.59 1.64
CA VAL A 92 4.09 -1.45 2.03
C VAL A 92 4.70 -0.74 3.22
N GLY A 93 4.74 0.60 3.16
CA GLY A 93 5.06 1.47 4.29
C GLY A 93 3.85 2.32 4.65
N ILE A 94 3.44 2.29 5.92
CA ILE A 94 2.30 3.06 6.43
C ILE A 94 2.79 4.04 7.49
N ASN A 95 2.47 5.31 7.30
CA ASN A 95 2.74 6.35 8.29
C ASN A 95 1.52 7.25 8.50
N SER A 96 1.27 7.62 9.74
CA SER A 96 0.19 8.52 10.13
C SER A 96 0.75 9.79 10.76
N GLY A 97 0.13 10.93 10.47
CA GLY A 97 0.51 12.21 11.04
C GLY A 97 -0.18 13.38 10.36
N ALA A 98 0.05 14.57 10.88
CA ALA A 98 -0.53 15.79 10.30
C ALA A 98 0.14 16.13 8.97
N MET A 99 -0.66 16.28 7.94
CA MET A 99 -0.25 16.63 6.58
C MET A 99 -1.11 17.77 6.05
N LEU A 100 -0.56 18.57 5.15
CA LEU A 100 -1.33 19.53 4.38
C LEU A 100 -1.99 18.80 3.22
N ALA A 101 -3.33 18.83 3.16
CA ALA A 101 -4.09 18.32 2.03
C ALA A 101 -4.72 19.49 1.26
N GLY A 102 -4.64 19.47 -0.06
CA GLY A 102 -5.22 20.53 -0.89
C GLY A 102 -4.83 20.42 -2.35
N ASN A 103 -5.39 21.35 -3.14
CA ASN A 103 -5.05 21.48 -4.55
C ASN A 103 -3.68 22.15 -4.70
N ILE A 104 -2.77 21.46 -5.35
CA ILE A 104 -1.39 21.88 -5.56
C ILE A 104 -1.05 21.78 -7.03
N GLY A 105 -0.49 22.86 -7.59
CA GLY A 105 -0.12 22.90 -9.00
C GLY A 105 -0.16 24.32 -9.57
N ALA A 106 -0.08 24.41 -10.88
CA ALA A 106 -0.29 25.64 -11.63
C ALA A 106 -1.80 25.91 -11.80
N ALA A 107 -2.17 27.17 -12.14
CA ALA A 107 -3.58 27.58 -12.23
C ALA A 107 -4.40 26.76 -13.24
N ASP A 108 -3.74 26.24 -14.28
CA ASP A 108 -4.32 25.41 -15.34
C ASP A 108 -4.19 23.89 -15.10
N ARG A 109 -3.45 23.48 -14.05
CA ARG A 109 -3.24 22.08 -13.71
C ARG A 109 -3.01 21.92 -12.22
N MET A 110 -4.06 21.59 -11.49
CA MET A 110 -4.02 21.33 -10.07
C MET A 110 -4.37 19.88 -9.77
N ASP A 111 -3.58 19.26 -8.90
CA ASP A 111 -3.86 17.94 -8.34
C ASP A 111 -4.18 18.08 -6.85
N TYR A 112 -5.27 17.44 -6.41
CA TYR A 112 -5.54 17.33 -4.98
C TYR A 112 -4.59 16.29 -4.41
N THR A 113 -3.71 16.69 -3.51
CA THR A 113 -2.67 15.83 -2.95
C THR A 113 -2.33 16.21 -1.51
N VAL A 114 -1.57 15.37 -0.85
CA VAL A 114 -1.05 15.64 0.49
C VAL A 114 0.45 15.95 0.46
N MET A 115 0.86 16.90 1.28
CA MET A 115 2.26 17.29 1.46
C MET A 115 2.65 17.32 2.93
N GLY A 116 3.92 16.99 3.18
CA GLY A 116 4.51 17.06 4.51
C GLY A 116 5.62 16.03 4.71
N LYS A 117 6.31 16.15 5.83
CA LYS A 117 7.37 15.21 6.22
C LYS A 117 6.86 13.78 6.36
N GLU A 118 5.58 13.60 6.70
CA GLU A 118 4.97 12.30 6.95
C GLU A 118 4.84 11.46 5.68
N VAL A 119 4.64 12.10 4.52
CA VAL A 119 4.67 11.43 3.21
C VAL A 119 6.06 10.81 2.96
N ASN A 120 7.12 11.55 3.25
CA ASN A 120 8.48 11.06 3.09
C ASN A 120 8.80 9.91 4.06
N VAL A 121 8.22 9.92 5.28
CA VAL A 121 8.36 8.81 6.23
C VAL A 121 7.71 7.56 5.67
N ALA A 122 6.49 7.64 5.13
CA ALA A 122 5.81 6.50 4.50
C ALA A 122 6.63 5.89 3.34
N ALA A 123 7.14 6.74 2.43
CA ALA A 123 7.97 6.31 1.32
C ALA A 123 9.25 5.58 1.78
N ARG A 124 9.88 6.07 2.84
CA ARG A 124 11.09 5.47 3.41
C ARG A 124 10.81 4.16 4.16
N LEU A 125 9.68 4.06 4.86
CA LEU A 125 9.22 2.80 5.44
C LEU A 125 9.01 1.76 4.35
N SER A 126 8.32 2.13 3.27
CA SER A 126 8.15 1.26 2.11
C SER A 126 9.51 0.79 1.58
N SER A 127 10.43 1.70 1.29
CA SER A 127 11.77 1.35 0.78
C SER A 127 12.62 0.49 1.73
N SER A 128 12.30 0.49 3.04
CA SER A 128 12.98 -0.32 4.06
C SER A 128 12.33 -1.68 4.27
N ALA A 129 11.13 -1.88 3.77
CA ALA A 129 10.39 -3.12 3.91
C ALA A 129 10.88 -4.18 2.92
N LYS A 130 10.85 -5.44 3.36
CA LYS A 130 11.15 -6.61 2.50
C LYS A 130 9.95 -6.93 1.59
N PRO A 131 10.16 -7.63 0.47
CA PRO A 131 9.06 -8.15 -0.34
C PRO A 131 8.01 -8.88 0.51
N GLY A 132 6.74 -8.54 0.33
CA GLY A 132 5.62 -9.08 1.12
C GLY A 132 5.44 -8.45 2.51
N GLN A 133 6.33 -7.58 2.96
CA GLN A 133 6.26 -6.97 4.27
C GLN A 133 5.42 -5.68 4.28
N ILE A 134 4.68 -5.48 5.38
CA ILE A 134 4.01 -4.23 5.71
C ILE A 134 4.71 -3.64 6.94
N LEU A 135 5.33 -2.48 6.80
CA LEU A 135 5.95 -1.74 7.90
C LEU A 135 5.09 -0.53 8.28
N LEU A 136 4.92 -0.34 9.59
CA LEU A 136 4.19 0.79 10.17
C LEU A 136 5.12 1.63 11.04
N SER A 137 4.91 2.94 11.05
CA SER A 137 5.51 3.82 12.07
C SER A 137 4.87 3.59 13.44
N GLY A 138 5.57 4.02 14.50
CA GLY A 138 5.00 4.05 15.85
C GLY A 138 3.73 4.88 15.94
N ALA A 139 3.67 6.01 15.22
CA ALA A 139 2.48 6.85 15.17
C ALA A 139 1.27 6.12 14.59
N THR A 140 1.46 5.37 13.49
CA THR A 140 0.40 4.52 12.92
C THR A 140 -0.02 3.41 13.87
N TYR A 141 0.93 2.72 14.47
CA TYR A 141 0.65 1.67 15.46
C TYR A 141 -0.17 2.20 16.64
N ASP A 142 0.21 3.36 17.18
CA ASP A 142 -0.51 3.99 18.29
C ASP A 142 -1.92 4.48 17.90
N ALA A 143 -2.13 4.89 16.65
CA ALA A 143 -3.45 5.26 16.15
C ALA A 143 -4.36 4.02 16.06
N ILE A 144 -3.88 2.93 15.46
CA ILE A 144 -4.65 1.69 15.31
C ILE A 144 -5.02 1.09 16.67
N ARG A 145 -4.08 1.03 17.60
CA ARG A 145 -4.26 0.48 18.93
C ARG A 145 -5.38 1.13 19.74
N LYS A 146 -5.77 2.37 19.38
CA LYS A 146 -6.89 3.07 20.02
C LYS A 146 -8.25 2.64 19.47
N THR A 147 -8.29 2.06 18.28
CA THR A 147 -9.52 1.68 17.58
C THR A 147 -9.85 0.19 17.65
N GLY A 148 -8.86 -0.65 17.98
CA GLY A 148 -9.09 -2.09 18.07
C GLY A 148 -7.82 -2.91 18.27
N PRO A 149 -7.93 -4.25 18.24
CA PRO A 149 -6.79 -5.14 18.36
C PRO A 149 -5.86 -5.00 17.15
N VAL A 150 -4.56 -4.92 17.42
CA VAL A 150 -3.54 -4.78 16.37
C VAL A 150 -2.70 -6.05 16.31
N GLN A 151 -2.70 -6.68 15.15
CA GLN A 151 -1.80 -7.79 14.89
C GLN A 151 -0.50 -7.29 14.26
N CYS A 152 0.35 -6.71 15.10
CA CYS A 152 1.68 -6.25 14.71
C CYS A 152 2.75 -6.74 15.67
N ARG A 153 3.93 -7.00 15.13
CA ARG A 153 5.14 -7.28 15.94
C ARG A 153 6.06 -6.08 15.88
N GLN A 154 6.71 -5.77 17.00
CA GLN A 154 7.76 -4.76 17.00
C GLN A 154 8.87 -5.21 16.05
N HIS A 155 9.19 -4.36 15.08
CA HIS A 155 10.26 -4.63 14.09
C HIS A 155 11.60 -4.08 14.59
N GLY A 156 11.57 -2.97 15.32
CA GLY A 156 12.73 -2.30 15.85
C GLY A 156 12.84 -0.84 15.40
N LYS A 157 13.98 -0.23 15.68
CA LYS A 157 14.27 1.14 15.30
C LYS A 157 14.94 1.17 13.93
N ILE A 158 14.41 1.98 13.01
CA ILE A 158 15.01 2.22 11.69
C ILE A 158 15.46 3.68 11.62
N THR A 159 16.71 3.91 11.26
CA THR A 159 17.19 5.25 10.92
C THR A 159 16.85 5.53 9.46
N LEU A 160 15.89 6.39 9.22
CA LEU A 160 15.50 6.76 7.87
C LEU A 160 16.48 7.81 7.33
N ARG A 161 16.87 7.70 6.07
CA ARG A 161 17.78 8.65 5.42
C ARG A 161 17.24 10.08 5.57
N GLY A 162 18.07 11.00 6.14
CA GLY A 162 17.67 12.39 6.38
C GLY A 162 16.79 12.63 7.62
N THR A 163 16.69 11.66 8.55
CA THR A 163 16.17 11.89 9.90
C THR A 163 17.30 11.77 10.90
N THR A 164 17.27 12.62 11.94
CA THR A 164 18.29 12.62 13.01
C THR A 164 17.99 11.60 14.10
N GLN A 165 16.74 11.15 14.22
CA GLN A 165 16.32 10.19 15.24
C GLN A 165 15.79 8.90 14.62
N PRO A 166 16.16 7.74 15.21
CA PRO A 166 15.60 6.46 14.80
C PRO A 166 14.08 6.41 15.04
N LEU A 167 13.34 5.94 14.06
CA LEU A 167 11.90 5.72 14.12
C LEU A 167 11.61 4.30 14.63
N MET A 168 10.80 4.17 15.68
CA MET A 168 10.25 2.87 16.08
C MET A 168 9.28 2.38 15.02
N THR A 169 9.44 1.12 14.61
CA THR A 169 8.64 0.51 13.56
C THR A 169 8.05 -0.82 13.99
N TYR A 170 6.94 -1.17 13.36
CA TYR A 170 6.21 -2.40 13.58
C TYR A 170 5.97 -3.08 12.24
N SER A 171 5.93 -4.41 12.24
CA SER A 171 5.56 -5.20 11.07
C SER A 171 4.20 -5.84 11.29
N ALA A 172 3.28 -5.68 10.36
CA ALA A 172 1.99 -6.33 10.42
C ALA A 172 2.16 -7.86 10.35
N VAL A 173 1.33 -8.57 11.09
CA VAL A 173 1.20 -10.03 11.02
C VAL A 173 0.04 -10.36 10.10
N LEU A 174 0.34 -10.98 8.98
CA LEU A 174 -0.68 -11.43 8.03
C LEU A 174 -1.18 -12.81 8.44
N ASP A 175 -2.39 -12.85 8.96
CA ASP A 175 -3.10 -14.09 9.32
C ASP A 175 -4.45 -14.12 8.60
N ARG A 176 -4.59 -15.06 7.65
CA ARG A 176 -5.81 -15.19 6.85
C ARG A 176 -7.05 -15.52 7.69
N THR A 177 -6.89 -16.24 8.79
CA THR A 177 -8.01 -16.58 9.67
C THR A 177 -8.60 -15.33 10.32
N THR A 178 -7.73 -14.45 10.82
CA THR A 178 -8.15 -13.16 11.39
C THR A 178 -8.77 -12.21 10.36
N HIS A 179 -8.34 -12.30 9.10
CA HIS A 179 -8.83 -11.45 8.01
C HIS A 179 -9.88 -12.15 7.13
N GLU A 180 -10.45 -13.29 7.56
CA GLU A 180 -11.37 -14.08 6.72
C GLU A 180 -12.59 -13.28 6.25
N ASP A 181 -13.25 -12.58 7.16
CA ASP A 181 -14.43 -11.76 6.81
C ASP A 181 -14.07 -10.60 5.88
N LEU A 182 -12.94 -9.96 6.11
CA LEU A 182 -12.42 -8.89 5.26
C LEU A 182 -12.08 -9.40 3.85
N ILE A 183 -11.42 -10.56 3.76
CA ILE A 183 -11.11 -11.21 2.48
C ILE A 183 -12.40 -11.58 1.75
N ARG A 184 -13.36 -12.20 2.44
CA ARG A 184 -14.62 -12.62 1.85
C ARG A 184 -15.46 -11.46 1.35
N SER A 185 -15.57 -10.39 2.14
CA SER A 185 -16.42 -9.24 1.81
C SER A 185 -15.83 -8.29 0.77
N ARG A 186 -14.52 -8.06 0.81
CA ARG A 186 -13.87 -7.03 -0.01
C ARG A 186 -12.96 -7.57 -1.12
N LEU A 187 -12.24 -8.66 -0.89
CA LEU A 187 -11.28 -9.18 -1.85
C LEU A 187 -11.85 -10.23 -2.79
N THR A 188 -12.64 -11.18 -2.26
CA THR A 188 -13.17 -12.29 -3.08
C THR A 188 -14.02 -11.80 -4.27
N PRO A 189 -14.93 -10.82 -4.12
CA PRO A 189 -15.69 -10.29 -5.24
C PRO A 189 -14.79 -9.74 -6.36
N LEU A 190 -13.77 -8.96 -6.00
CA LEU A 190 -12.83 -8.37 -6.95
C LEU A 190 -12.03 -9.42 -7.74
N LEU A 191 -11.65 -10.53 -7.10
CA LEU A 191 -10.89 -11.60 -7.75
C LEU A 191 -11.75 -12.52 -8.63
N MET A 192 -13.07 -12.48 -8.47
CA MET A 192 -14.04 -13.28 -9.26
C MET A 192 -14.64 -12.49 -10.43
N ASP A 193 -14.56 -11.17 -10.42
CA ASP A 193 -15.07 -10.32 -11.51
C ASP A 193 -14.03 -10.21 -12.63
N PRO A 194 -14.28 -10.84 -13.82
CA PRO A 194 -13.39 -10.71 -14.96
C PRO A 194 -13.45 -9.30 -15.62
N GLY A 195 -14.42 -8.46 -15.25
CA GLY A 195 -14.59 -7.11 -15.78
C GLY A 195 -13.78 -6.01 -15.06
N ALA A 196 -13.18 -6.30 -13.92
CA ALA A 196 -12.36 -5.34 -13.19
C ALA A 196 -11.05 -4.95 -13.93
N ASN A 197 -10.79 -5.52 -15.09
CA ASN A 197 -9.59 -5.31 -15.93
C ASN A 197 -9.87 -4.66 -17.30
N SER A 198 -11.07 -4.10 -17.52
CA SER A 198 -11.43 -3.40 -18.76
C SER A 198 -11.42 -1.88 -18.64
#